data_33e6c7a72b466af7f855ae2cb16946f3
#
_entry.id   33e6c7a72b466af7f855ae2cb16946f3
#
_cell.length_a   1.000
_cell.length_b   1.000
_cell.length_c   1.000
_cell.angle_alpha   90.00
_cell.angle_beta   90.00
_cell.angle_gamma   90.00
#
_symmetry.space_group_name_H-M   'P 1'
#
loop_
_entity.id
_entity.type
_entity.pdbx_description
1 polymer ?
#
loop_
_entity_poly.entity_id
_entity_poly.type
_entity_poly.pdbx_seq_one_letter_code
_entity_poly.pdbx_strand_id
1 'polypeptide(L)'
;GEKMRTYLVTGGAGFIGSNYIHYMFKKYDNEIRIINVDALTYAGNLENLKDVEKRENYTFVKANICDKDAISKIFAENDIDRVVHFAAESHVDRSIRNPEIFVQTNVLGTAVMLNCAKAAWELPDGSFKEGKKFLHVSTDEVYGSLPDDDSAFFYETTPYDPHSPYSASKASSDMLVKAYMDTYHFPANITN
;
A
#
# COMPACT_ATOMS: atom_id res chain seq x y z
N GLY A 1 -12.83 22.12 15.72
CA GLY A 1 -13.21 21.17 14.68
C GLY A 1 -12.20 20.05 14.61
N GLU A 2 -12.61 18.83 14.37
CA GLU A 2 -11.66 17.73 14.12
C GLU A 2 -10.75 18.08 12.96
N LYS A 3 -9.47 17.80 13.11
CA LYS A 3 -8.47 18.02 12.08
C LYS A 3 -8.78 17.10 10.88
N MET A 4 -8.77 17.66 9.66
CA MET A 4 -8.92 16.88 8.42
C MET A 4 -7.84 15.78 8.35
N ARG A 5 -8.24 14.54 8.19
CA ARG A 5 -7.35 13.39 8.13
C ARG A 5 -6.78 13.23 6.72
N THR A 6 -5.46 13.12 6.60
CA THR A 6 -4.76 12.97 5.32
C THR A 6 -4.37 11.51 5.08
N TYR A 7 -4.83 10.96 3.96
CA TYR A 7 -4.50 9.62 3.48
C TYR A 7 -3.47 9.70 2.35
N LEU A 8 -2.42 8.93 2.45
CA LEU A 8 -1.51 8.64 1.35
C LEU A 8 -1.88 7.28 0.76
N VAL A 9 -2.38 7.29 -0.45
CA VAL A 9 -2.75 6.07 -1.18
C VAL A 9 -1.69 5.81 -2.24
N THR A 10 -1.06 4.67 -2.23
CA THR A 10 -0.15 4.24 -3.28
C THR A 10 -0.85 3.27 -4.24
N GLY A 11 -0.57 3.38 -5.52
CA GLY A 11 -1.26 2.56 -6.53
C GLY A 11 -2.73 2.93 -6.74
N GLY A 12 -3.10 4.17 -6.42
CA GLY A 12 -4.47 4.64 -6.50
C GLY A 12 -5.03 4.85 -7.91
N ALA A 13 -4.20 4.76 -8.96
CA ALA A 13 -4.65 4.78 -10.35
C ALA A 13 -4.97 3.37 -10.89
N GLY A 14 -4.67 2.31 -10.15
CA GLY A 14 -5.05 0.94 -10.47
C GLY A 14 -6.54 0.67 -10.21
N PHE A 15 -6.98 -0.54 -10.56
CA PHE A 15 -8.40 -0.92 -10.45
C PHE A 15 -8.90 -0.86 -8.99
N ILE A 16 -8.23 -1.54 -8.08
CA ILE A 16 -8.65 -1.58 -6.67
C ILE A 16 -8.42 -0.23 -6.00
N GLY A 17 -7.25 0.38 -6.19
CA GLY A 17 -6.90 1.65 -5.58
C GLY A 17 -7.82 2.79 -6.00
N SER A 18 -8.20 2.89 -7.27
CA SER A 18 -9.13 3.92 -7.75
C SER A 18 -10.54 3.74 -7.18
N ASN A 19 -11.04 2.50 -7.10
CA ASN A 19 -12.32 2.22 -6.45
C ASN A 19 -12.29 2.56 -4.96
N TYR A 20 -11.19 2.31 -4.29
CA TYR A 20 -11.00 2.72 -2.89
C TYR A 20 -11.07 4.24 -2.73
N ILE A 21 -10.41 5.01 -3.61
CA ILE A 21 -10.45 6.48 -3.58
C ILE A 21 -11.88 6.99 -3.79
N HIS A 22 -12.61 6.45 -4.76
CA HIS A 22 -14.02 6.80 -4.99
C HIS A 22 -14.89 6.49 -3.76
N TYR A 23 -14.71 5.31 -3.18
CA TYR A 23 -15.42 4.92 -1.96
C TYR A 23 -15.16 5.89 -0.80
N MET A 24 -13.91 6.27 -0.58
CA MET A 24 -13.52 7.17 0.49
C MET A 24 -14.13 8.56 0.33
N PHE A 25 -14.11 9.13 -0.87
CA PHE A 25 -14.75 10.42 -1.12
C PHE A 25 -16.27 10.34 -1.05
N LYS A 26 -16.88 9.25 -1.48
CA LYS A 26 -18.34 9.05 -1.32
C LYS A 26 -18.74 9.00 0.16
N LYS A 27 -17.91 8.40 0.99
CA LYS A 27 -18.22 8.21 2.43
C LYS A 27 -17.88 9.42 3.28
N TYR A 28 -16.76 10.08 3.03
CA TYR A 28 -16.20 11.12 3.90
C TYR A 28 -16.17 12.52 3.26
N ASP A 29 -16.39 12.62 1.97
CA ASP A 29 -16.42 13.87 1.19
C ASP A 29 -15.25 14.82 1.53
N ASN A 30 -15.55 15.97 2.12
CA ASN A 30 -14.56 16.99 2.49
C ASN A 30 -13.95 16.80 3.88
N GLU A 31 -14.27 15.73 4.60
CA GLU A 31 -13.70 15.42 5.92
C GLU A 31 -12.28 14.85 5.84
N ILE A 32 -11.88 14.41 4.66
CA ILE A 32 -10.57 13.81 4.40
C ILE A 32 -9.86 14.49 3.24
N ARG A 33 -8.54 14.31 3.21
CA ARG A 33 -7.68 14.61 2.07
C ARG A 33 -7.01 13.34 1.59
N ILE A 34 -6.90 13.16 0.28
CA ILE A 34 -6.18 12.04 -0.33
C ILE A 34 -5.04 12.56 -1.19
N ILE A 35 -3.84 12.05 -0.94
CA ILE A 35 -2.68 12.16 -1.81
C ILE A 35 -2.52 10.80 -2.46
N ASN A 36 -2.67 10.75 -3.79
CA ASN A 36 -2.51 9.52 -4.56
C ASN A 36 -1.15 9.49 -5.24
N VAL A 37 -0.36 8.47 -4.94
CA VAL A 37 0.95 8.23 -5.57
C VAL A 37 0.85 7.02 -6.48
N ASP A 38 1.14 7.21 -7.75
CA ASP A 38 1.17 6.12 -8.74
C ASP A 38 2.27 6.40 -9.77
N ALA A 39 3.00 5.37 -10.13
CA ALA A 39 4.04 5.48 -11.16
C ALA A 39 3.45 5.48 -12.58
N LEU A 40 2.16 5.15 -12.73
CA LEU A 40 1.47 5.03 -14.01
C LEU A 40 2.16 4.02 -14.95
N THR A 41 2.58 2.90 -14.40
CA THR A 41 3.12 1.80 -15.17
C THR A 41 1.97 0.97 -15.79
N TYR A 42 2.13 -0.31 -15.95
CA TYR A 42 1.24 -1.19 -16.69
C TYR A 42 -0.25 -1.10 -16.27
N ALA A 43 -0.55 -1.02 -14.97
CA ALA A 43 -1.92 -1.08 -14.45
C ALA A 43 -2.53 0.28 -14.10
N GLY A 44 -1.73 1.35 -14.09
CA GLY A 44 -2.19 2.68 -13.68
C GLY A 44 -2.85 3.45 -14.82
N ASN A 45 -4.08 3.94 -14.58
CA ASN A 45 -4.82 4.75 -15.55
C ASN A 45 -5.56 5.90 -14.84
N LEU A 46 -5.15 7.16 -15.12
CA LEU A 46 -5.76 8.35 -14.54
C LEU A 46 -7.21 8.57 -14.93
N GLU A 47 -7.67 8.00 -16.05
CA GLU A 47 -9.08 8.06 -16.44
C GLU A 47 -10.01 7.45 -15.36
N ASN A 48 -9.49 6.50 -14.57
CA ASN A 48 -10.21 5.92 -13.43
C ASN A 48 -10.55 6.94 -12.34
N LEU A 49 -9.87 8.10 -12.32
CA LEU A 49 -9.99 9.13 -11.28
C LEU A 49 -10.45 10.49 -11.81
N LYS A 50 -10.94 10.53 -13.03
CA LYS A 50 -11.39 11.76 -13.70
C LYS A 50 -12.44 12.54 -12.90
N ASP A 51 -13.32 11.82 -12.20
CA ASP A 51 -14.40 12.43 -11.40
C ASP A 51 -13.89 13.14 -10.14
N VAL A 52 -12.70 12.77 -9.65
CA VAL A 52 -12.13 13.32 -8.41
C VAL A 52 -10.93 14.25 -8.65
N GLU A 53 -10.38 14.31 -9.87
CA GLU A 53 -9.15 15.03 -10.17
C GLU A 53 -9.21 16.55 -9.87
N LYS A 54 -10.42 17.13 -9.89
CA LYS A 54 -10.64 18.56 -9.64
C LYS A 54 -10.97 18.90 -8.19
N ARG A 55 -11.06 17.90 -7.32
CA ARG A 55 -11.33 18.16 -5.90
C ARG A 55 -10.16 18.87 -5.23
N GLU A 56 -10.43 19.89 -4.43
CA GLU A 56 -9.39 20.61 -3.68
C GLU A 56 -8.69 19.73 -2.64
N ASN A 57 -9.37 18.70 -2.16
CA ASN A 57 -8.84 17.74 -1.18
C ASN A 57 -8.27 16.46 -1.81
N TYR A 58 -7.98 16.49 -3.10
CA TYR A 58 -7.30 15.42 -3.83
C TYR A 58 -6.05 15.95 -4.52
N THR A 59 -4.95 15.23 -4.40
CA THR A 59 -3.68 15.52 -5.08
C THR A 59 -3.13 14.24 -5.69
N PHE A 60 -2.75 14.31 -6.96
CA PHE A 60 -2.02 13.24 -7.63
C PHE A 60 -0.52 13.55 -7.68
N VAL A 61 0.31 12.56 -7.35
CA VAL A 61 1.77 12.62 -7.48
C VAL A 61 2.24 11.44 -8.31
N LYS A 62 2.85 11.71 -9.46
CA LYS A 62 3.50 10.67 -10.25
C LYS A 62 4.87 10.37 -9.65
N ALA A 63 5.02 9.21 -9.03
CA ALA A 63 6.27 8.76 -8.46
C ALA A 63 6.31 7.23 -8.36
N ASN A 64 7.51 6.67 -8.40
CA ASN A 64 7.77 5.28 -8.10
C ASN A 64 7.97 5.13 -6.58
N ILE A 65 7.32 4.16 -5.94
CA ILE A 65 7.48 3.92 -4.51
C ILE A 65 8.89 3.53 -4.10
N CYS A 66 9.72 3.05 -5.04
CA CYS A 66 11.14 2.79 -4.82
C CYS A 66 12.00 4.06 -4.78
N ASP A 67 11.47 5.20 -5.23
CA ASP A 67 12.14 6.50 -5.16
C ASP A 67 12.01 7.07 -3.75
N LYS A 68 13.00 6.77 -2.91
CA LYS A 68 13.03 7.20 -1.51
C LYS A 68 12.95 8.73 -1.36
N ASP A 69 13.63 9.48 -2.22
CA ASP A 69 13.65 10.95 -2.14
C ASP A 69 12.27 11.52 -2.45
N ALA A 70 11.60 11.01 -3.49
CA ALA A 70 10.25 11.43 -3.84
C ALA A 70 9.24 11.11 -2.73
N ILE A 71 9.30 9.91 -2.16
CA ILE A 71 8.39 9.50 -1.07
C ILE A 71 8.69 10.28 0.21
N SER A 72 9.95 10.44 0.58
CA SER A 72 10.36 11.25 1.74
C SER A 72 9.86 12.69 1.64
N LYS A 73 9.92 13.29 0.46
CA LYS A 73 9.41 14.64 0.20
C LYS A 73 7.90 14.73 0.46
N ILE A 74 7.13 13.74 0.02
CA ILE A 74 5.68 13.72 0.26
C ILE A 74 5.39 13.72 1.76
N PHE A 75 6.09 12.90 2.55
CA PHE A 75 5.94 12.89 4.00
C PHE A 75 6.42 14.18 4.69
N ALA A 76 7.46 14.82 4.15
CA ALA A 76 7.98 16.08 4.69
C ALA A 76 7.04 17.27 4.46
N GLU A 77 6.38 17.30 3.33
CA GLU A 77 5.48 18.39 2.92
C GLU A 77 4.03 18.22 3.43
N ASN A 78 3.68 17.04 3.94
CA ASN A 78 2.32 16.72 4.35
C ASN A 78 2.30 15.96 5.66
N ASP A 79 1.39 16.34 6.55
CA ASP A 79 1.12 15.59 7.78
C ASP A 79 0.18 14.42 7.47
N ILE A 80 0.78 13.30 7.05
CA ILE A 80 0.04 12.10 6.65
C ILE A 80 -0.37 11.32 7.90
N ASP A 81 -1.66 10.99 7.99
CA ASP A 81 -2.22 10.24 9.11
C ASP A 81 -2.36 8.74 8.80
N ARG A 82 -2.69 8.44 7.55
CA ARG A 82 -2.93 7.06 7.09
C ARG A 82 -2.19 6.80 5.79
N VAL A 83 -1.55 5.65 5.70
CA VAL A 83 -1.05 5.09 4.43
C VAL A 83 -1.91 3.89 4.06
N VAL A 84 -2.38 3.85 2.82
CA VAL A 84 -3.04 2.67 2.23
C VAL A 84 -2.23 2.24 1.02
N HIS A 85 -1.51 1.14 1.18
CA HIS A 85 -0.48 0.71 0.25
C HIS A 85 -1.01 -0.36 -0.70
N PHE A 86 -1.48 0.07 -1.88
CA PHE A 86 -1.91 -0.80 -2.97
C PHE A 86 -0.83 -1.01 -4.04
N ALA A 87 0.16 -0.10 -4.13
CA ALA A 87 1.15 -0.14 -5.20
C ALA A 87 1.91 -1.46 -5.20
N ALA A 88 1.80 -2.19 -6.27
CA ALA A 88 2.46 -3.46 -6.49
C ALA A 88 2.52 -3.75 -7.99
N GLU A 89 3.54 -4.51 -8.41
CA GLU A 89 3.45 -5.25 -9.65
C GLU A 89 2.54 -6.45 -9.41
N SER A 90 1.57 -6.64 -10.29
CA SER A 90 0.64 -7.76 -10.29
C SER A 90 0.76 -8.54 -11.60
N HIS A 91 -0.05 -9.54 -11.83
CA HIS A 91 0.01 -10.48 -12.96
C HIS A 91 1.08 -11.57 -12.81
N VAL A 92 0.62 -12.74 -12.40
CA VAL A 92 1.45 -13.93 -12.19
C VAL A 92 2.28 -14.26 -13.43
N ASP A 93 1.69 -14.24 -14.65
CA ASP A 93 2.40 -14.54 -15.90
C ASP A 93 3.55 -13.57 -16.18
N ARG A 94 3.41 -12.28 -15.86
CA ARG A 94 4.52 -11.31 -15.95
C ARG A 94 5.62 -11.62 -14.96
N SER A 95 5.27 -12.06 -13.75
CA SER A 95 6.25 -12.39 -12.72
C SER A 95 7.12 -13.58 -13.11
N ILE A 96 6.58 -14.52 -13.87
CA ILE A 96 7.33 -15.67 -14.40
C ILE A 96 8.37 -15.22 -15.44
N ARG A 97 8.01 -14.23 -16.26
CA ARG A 97 8.90 -13.72 -17.33
C ARG A 97 9.94 -12.72 -16.83
N ASN A 98 9.59 -11.90 -15.86
CA ASN A 98 10.45 -10.86 -15.29
C ASN A 98 10.27 -10.77 -13.76
N PRO A 99 10.81 -11.73 -12.99
CA PRO A 99 10.61 -11.78 -11.54
C PRO A 99 11.28 -10.62 -10.81
N GLU A 100 12.38 -10.08 -11.33
CA GLU A 100 13.16 -9.04 -10.65
C GLU A 100 12.37 -7.76 -10.41
N ILE A 101 11.53 -7.35 -11.37
CA ILE A 101 10.71 -6.15 -11.21
C ILE A 101 9.67 -6.31 -10.08
N PHE A 102 9.20 -7.54 -9.85
CA PHE A 102 8.28 -7.85 -8.74
C PHE A 102 8.98 -7.75 -7.39
N VAL A 103 10.20 -8.23 -7.29
CA VAL A 103 11.02 -8.07 -6.07
C VAL A 103 11.32 -6.60 -5.83
N GLN A 104 11.71 -5.86 -6.85
CA GLN A 104 12.00 -4.44 -6.73
C GLN A 104 10.77 -3.64 -6.29
N THR A 105 9.66 -3.77 -6.96
CA THR A 105 8.45 -3.00 -6.64
C THR A 105 7.80 -3.47 -5.34
N ASN A 106 7.58 -4.78 -5.20
CA ASN A 106 6.78 -5.31 -4.10
C ASN A 106 7.57 -5.42 -2.79
N VAL A 107 8.85 -5.73 -2.85
CA VAL A 107 9.69 -5.86 -1.65
C VAL A 107 10.41 -4.55 -1.35
N LEU A 108 11.26 -4.06 -2.25
CA LEU A 108 12.00 -2.83 -2.02
C LEU A 108 11.07 -1.62 -1.90
N GLY A 109 10.07 -1.50 -2.78
CA GLY A 109 9.11 -0.41 -2.71
C GLY A 109 8.34 -0.38 -1.40
N THR A 110 7.94 -1.52 -0.87
CA THR A 110 7.30 -1.62 0.45
C THR A 110 8.26 -1.21 1.57
N ALA A 111 9.54 -1.64 1.50
CA ALA A 111 10.56 -1.23 2.47
C ALA A 111 10.76 0.30 2.47
N VAL A 112 10.80 0.92 1.30
CA VAL A 112 10.89 2.40 1.18
C VAL A 112 9.70 3.08 1.83
N MET A 113 8.48 2.61 1.54
CA MET A 113 7.26 3.15 2.14
C MET A 113 7.26 3.03 3.66
N LEU A 114 7.62 1.87 4.20
CA LEU A 114 7.71 1.63 5.63
C LEU A 114 8.75 2.55 6.29
N ASN A 115 9.93 2.68 5.70
CA ASN A 115 11.00 3.53 6.23
C ASN A 115 10.60 5.01 6.22
N CYS A 116 9.98 5.50 5.17
CA CYS A 116 9.55 6.90 5.09
C CYS A 116 8.42 7.20 6.09
N ALA A 117 7.46 6.30 6.24
CA ALA A 117 6.39 6.44 7.23
C ALA A 117 6.95 6.38 8.66
N LYS A 118 7.84 5.43 8.93
CA LYS A 118 8.52 5.32 10.23
C LYS A 118 9.26 6.60 10.59
N ALA A 119 10.08 7.12 9.68
CA ALA A 119 10.83 8.36 9.90
C ALA A 119 9.92 9.57 10.18
N ALA A 120 8.76 9.64 9.53
CA ALA A 120 7.81 10.74 9.72
C ALA A 120 6.99 10.64 11.02
N TRP A 121 6.75 9.42 11.51
CA TRP A 121 5.83 9.17 12.62
C TRP A 121 6.50 8.84 13.95
N GLU A 122 7.76 8.43 13.93
CA GLU A 122 8.50 8.04 15.14
C GLU A 122 8.85 9.26 16.00
N LEU A 123 8.63 9.14 17.30
CA LEU A 123 9.01 10.11 18.31
C LEU A 123 10.42 9.80 18.84
N PRO A 124 11.09 10.77 19.51
CA PRO A 124 12.44 10.57 20.02
C PRO A 124 12.61 9.40 20.99
N ASP A 125 11.55 8.98 21.67
CA ASP A 125 11.54 7.84 22.59
C ASP A 125 11.32 6.48 21.89
N GLY A 126 11.19 6.49 20.57
CA GLY A 126 10.91 5.27 19.77
C GLY A 126 9.45 4.89 19.68
N SER A 127 8.54 5.59 20.34
CA SER A 127 7.11 5.44 20.15
C SER A 127 6.64 6.16 18.88
N PHE A 128 5.39 5.99 18.52
CA PHE A 128 4.82 6.62 17.31
C PHE A 128 3.75 7.64 17.68
N LYS A 129 3.66 8.69 16.87
CA LYS A 129 2.60 9.69 16.97
C LYS A 129 1.23 9.01 16.94
N GLU A 130 0.36 9.45 17.86
CA GLU A 130 -1.00 8.93 17.94
C GLU A 130 -1.79 9.18 16.65
N GLY A 131 -2.68 8.25 16.31
CA GLY A 131 -3.55 8.38 15.17
C GLY A 131 -2.92 8.01 13.83
N LYS A 132 -1.67 7.54 13.79
CA LYS A 132 -1.00 7.08 12.57
C LYS A 132 -1.26 5.59 12.32
N LYS A 133 -1.45 5.22 11.07
CA LYS A 133 -1.68 3.83 10.68
C LYS A 133 -1.24 3.57 9.23
N PHE A 134 -0.59 2.43 9.03
CA PHE A 134 -0.18 1.93 7.73
C PHE A 134 -0.96 0.65 7.41
N LEU A 135 -1.77 0.67 6.35
CA LEU A 135 -2.47 -0.50 5.85
C LEU A 135 -1.74 -1.07 4.64
N HIS A 136 -1.21 -2.28 4.79
CA HIS A 136 -0.61 -3.04 3.70
C HIS A 136 -1.64 -3.97 3.08
N VAL A 137 -1.96 -3.76 1.82
CA VAL A 137 -2.91 -4.59 1.08
C VAL A 137 -2.15 -5.70 0.36
N SER A 138 -2.33 -6.92 0.83
CA SER A 138 -1.73 -8.13 0.30
C SER A 138 -2.69 -8.92 -0.59
N THR A 139 -2.48 -10.19 -0.71
CA THR A 139 -3.25 -11.12 -1.54
C THR A 139 -3.37 -12.47 -0.85
N ASP A 140 -4.45 -13.19 -1.11
CA ASP A 140 -4.63 -14.57 -0.65
C ASP A 140 -3.67 -15.56 -1.32
N GLU A 141 -3.09 -15.19 -2.47
CA GLU A 141 -2.09 -16.03 -3.16
C GLU A 141 -0.81 -16.28 -2.35
N VAL A 142 -0.58 -15.52 -1.26
CA VAL A 142 0.51 -15.79 -0.32
C VAL A 142 0.34 -17.11 0.44
N TYR A 143 -0.89 -17.63 0.50
CA TYR A 143 -1.21 -18.91 1.12
C TYR A 143 -1.12 -20.11 0.17
N GLY A 144 -0.84 -19.87 -1.11
CA GLY A 144 -0.75 -20.92 -2.12
C GLY A 144 -2.08 -21.17 -2.83
N SER A 145 -2.39 -22.43 -3.08
CA SER A 145 -3.59 -22.86 -3.79
C SER A 145 -4.49 -23.69 -2.87
N LEU A 146 -5.79 -23.49 -3.00
CA LEU A 146 -6.76 -24.37 -2.37
C LEU A 146 -6.93 -25.65 -3.20
N PRO A 147 -7.23 -26.80 -2.55
CA PRO A 147 -7.71 -27.98 -3.25
C PRO A 147 -8.99 -27.65 -4.04
N ASP A 148 -9.27 -28.42 -5.07
CA ASP A 148 -10.52 -28.32 -5.85
C ASP A 148 -11.70 -28.93 -5.06
N ASP A 149 -12.05 -28.25 -3.98
CA ASP A 149 -13.05 -28.65 -2.99
C ASP A 149 -13.76 -27.39 -2.45
N ASP A 150 -15.06 -27.32 -2.67
CA ASP A 150 -15.91 -26.19 -2.26
C ASP A 150 -15.93 -25.91 -0.75
N SER A 151 -15.42 -26.83 0.07
CA SER A 151 -15.30 -26.67 1.52
C SER A 151 -13.95 -26.16 1.98
N ALA A 152 -12.98 -25.98 1.07
CA ALA A 152 -11.64 -25.52 1.39
C ALA A 152 -11.56 -23.99 1.42
N PHE A 153 -11.02 -23.44 2.50
CA PHE A 153 -10.84 -21.99 2.69
C PHE A 153 -9.45 -21.68 3.25
N PHE A 154 -8.96 -20.47 2.97
CA PHE A 154 -7.85 -19.91 3.73
C PHE A 154 -8.36 -19.31 5.06
N TYR A 155 -7.57 -19.46 6.10
CA TYR A 155 -7.82 -18.92 7.43
C TYR A 155 -6.65 -18.05 7.87
N GLU A 156 -6.83 -17.22 8.88
CA GLU A 156 -5.78 -16.40 9.46
C GLU A 156 -4.60 -17.23 10.00
N THR A 157 -4.82 -18.50 10.27
CA THR A 157 -3.80 -19.46 10.73
C THR A 157 -3.15 -20.26 9.60
N THR A 158 -3.60 -20.08 8.35
CA THR A 158 -3.02 -20.79 7.21
C THR A 158 -1.58 -20.34 7.00
N PRO A 159 -0.59 -21.26 6.92
CA PRO A 159 0.80 -20.88 6.67
C PRO A 159 0.98 -20.30 5.27
N TYR A 160 1.94 -19.39 5.11
CA TYR A 160 2.33 -18.89 3.82
C TYR A 160 3.00 -19.99 3.00
N ASP A 161 2.52 -20.16 1.77
CA ASP A 161 3.04 -21.14 0.81
C ASP A 161 2.92 -20.60 -0.62
N PRO A 162 3.64 -19.48 -0.95
CA PRO A 162 3.53 -18.86 -2.25
C PRO A 162 4.18 -19.73 -3.35
N HIS A 163 3.54 -19.83 -4.52
CA HIS A 163 3.98 -20.69 -5.61
C HIS A 163 4.40 -19.95 -6.88
N SER A 164 4.32 -18.62 -6.92
CA SER A 164 4.78 -17.80 -8.05
C SER A 164 5.74 -16.71 -7.58
N PRO A 165 6.58 -16.14 -8.47
CA PRO A 165 7.39 -14.98 -8.12
C PRO A 165 6.56 -13.78 -7.63
N TYR A 166 5.36 -13.58 -8.18
CA TYR A 166 4.42 -12.58 -7.68
C TYR A 166 4.04 -12.85 -6.24
N SER A 167 3.46 -14.01 -5.96
CA SER A 167 2.99 -14.35 -4.60
C SER A 167 4.15 -14.43 -3.61
N ALA A 168 5.33 -14.88 -4.02
CA ALA A 168 6.54 -14.87 -3.20
C ALA A 168 6.99 -13.43 -2.86
N SER A 169 6.93 -12.49 -3.82
CA SER A 169 7.25 -11.08 -3.56
C SER A 169 6.24 -10.43 -2.62
N LYS A 170 4.96 -10.75 -2.76
CA LYS A 170 3.90 -10.26 -1.85
C LYS A 170 4.06 -10.85 -0.45
N ALA A 171 4.31 -12.15 -0.33
CA ALA A 171 4.59 -12.79 0.95
C ALA A 171 5.82 -12.16 1.65
N SER A 172 6.86 -11.87 0.89
CA SER A 172 8.06 -11.19 1.42
C SER A 172 7.74 -9.78 1.91
N SER A 173 6.91 -9.02 1.20
CA SER A 173 6.46 -7.69 1.65
C SER A 173 5.61 -7.76 2.92
N ASP A 174 4.73 -8.75 3.03
CA ASP A 174 3.95 -9.00 4.25
C ASP A 174 4.86 -9.27 5.45
N MET A 175 5.90 -10.10 5.25
CA MET A 175 6.88 -10.42 6.30
C MET A 175 7.68 -9.18 6.73
N LEU A 176 8.00 -8.27 5.81
CA LEU A 176 8.63 -6.99 6.16
C LEU A 176 7.72 -6.12 7.03
N VAL A 177 6.45 -5.98 6.66
CA VAL A 177 5.48 -5.22 7.46
C VAL A 177 5.36 -5.82 8.84
N LYS A 178 5.22 -7.14 8.94
CA LYS A 178 5.16 -7.86 10.21
C LYS A 178 6.43 -7.66 11.04
N ALA A 179 7.61 -7.72 10.43
CA ALA A 179 8.88 -7.47 11.10
C ALA A 179 8.96 -6.04 11.67
N TYR A 180 8.44 -5.05 10.97
CA TYR A 180 8.36 -3.67 11.48
C TYR A 180 7.41 -3.56 12.67
N MET A 181 6.27 -4.25 12.62
CA MET A 181 5.33 -4.30 13.75
C MET A 181 5.99 -4.94 14.98
N ASP A 182 6.66 -6.05 14.80
CA ASP A 182 7.28 -6.80 15.90
C ASP A 182 8.54 -6.12 16.46
N THR A 183 9.38 -5.56 15.59
CA THR A 183 10.68 -4.97 15.96
C THR A 183 10.55 -3.55 16.49
N TYR A 184 9.74 -2.74 15.84
CA TYR A 184 9.63 -1.30 16.14
C TYR A 184 8.31 -0.91 16.79
N HIS A 185 7.38 -1.83 16.96
CA HIS A 185 5.98 -1.53 17.32
C HIS A 185 5.31 -0.56 16.34
N PHE A 186 5.71 -0.66 15.07
CA PHE A 186 5.22 0.19 13.99
C PHE A 186 3.70 -0.01 13.79
N PRO A 187 2.91 1.08 13.68
CA PRO A 187 1.45 1.00 13.63
C PRO A 187 0.96 0.58 12.26
N ALA A 188 0.95 -0.71 11.98
CA ALA A 188 0.52 -1.27 10.71
C ALA A 188 -0.51 -2.39 10.87
N ASN A 189 -1.24 -2.64 9.79
CA ASN A 189 -2.09 -3.82 9.58
C ASN A 189 -1.78 -4.41 8.21
N ILE A 190 -1.97 -5.72 8.09
CA ILE A 190 -1.89 -6.47 6.84
C ILE A 190 -3.29 -7.01 6.56
N THR A 191 -3.75 -6.86 5.32
CA THR A 191 -5.00 -7.47 4.85
C THR A 191 -4.74 -8.33 3.61
N ASN A 192 -5.38 -9.49 3.58
CA ASN A 192 -5.30 -10.48 2.51
C ASN A 192 -6.67 -10.69 1.87
#